data_4f04c8df444c54a9d38836e818648f46
#
_entry.id   4f04c8df444c54a9d38836e818648f46
#
_cell.length_a   1.000
_cell.length_b   1.000
_cell.length_c   1.000
_cell.angle_alpha   90.00
_cell.angle_beta   90.00
_cell.angle_gamma   90.00
#
_symmetry.space_group_name_H-M   'P 1'
#
loop_
_entity.id
_entity.type
_entity.pdbx_description
1 polymer ?
#
loop_
_entity_poly.entity_id
_entity_poly.type
_entity_poly.pdbx_seq_one_letter_code
_entity_poly.pdbx_strand_id
1 'polypeptide(L)'
;MEDRYGHRISYLRVSITDRCNERCNYCMPRELQEWLPRDEILSYEETLRLIRIAADLGVTKVRVTGGEPLTRRNVVDFVREIPKIPGIMSLGISTNGTLLTRETAPGQTMATALREAGVQSLNISLDTLDRHLYSQITGRDLHARVLEGIEAAIAAGFDQIKLNAVLMRGRNEEQLVPLIEFVGRPA
;
A
#
# COMPACT_ATOMS: atom_id res chain seq x y z
N MET A 1 -15.77 -17.76 5.88
CA MET A 1 -16.95 -17.04 6.45
C MET A 1 -17.88 -16.70 5.30
N GLU A 2 -19.20 -16.85 5.50
CA GLU A 2 -20.23 -16.54 4.50
C GLU A 2 -21.18 -15.50 5.12
N ASP A 3 -21.60 -14.52 4.34
CA ASP A 3 -22.55 -13.52 4.79
C ASP A 3 -24.00 -14.03 4.58
N ARG A 4 -25.00 -13.27 5.09
CA ARG A 4 -26.43 -13.63 4.97
C ARG A 4 -26.95 -13.66 3.52
N TYR A 5 -26.15 -13.26 2.53
CA TYR A 5 -26.50 -13.26 1.10
C TYR A 5 -25.78 -14.36 0.32
N GLY A 6 -25.03 -15.24 1.01
CA GLY A 6 -24.27 -16.33 0.40
C GLY A 6 -22.91 -15.91 -0.17
N HIS A 7 -22.41 -14.70 0.12
CA HIS A 7 -21.09 -14.30 -0.34
C HIS A 7 -20.00 -14.85 0.58
N ARG A 8 -18.99 -15.49 0.00
CA ARG A 8 -17.82 -15.96 0.74
C ARG A 8 -16.85 -14.81 0.99
N ILE A 9 -16.70 -14.40 2.25
CA ILE A 9 -15.74 -13.40 2.68
C ILE A 9 -14.39 -14.09 2.89
N SER A 10 -13.44 -13.81 2.00
CA SER A 10 -12.10 -14.40 2.01
C SER A 10 -10.96 -13.37 2.00
N TYR A 11 -11.29 -12.08 2.00
CA TYR A 11 -10.34 -10.98 1.87
C TYR A 11 -10.45 -10.01 3.04
N LEU A 12 -9.31 -9.71 3.67
CA LEU A 12 -9.18 -8.75 4.77
C LEU A 12 -8.24 -7.61 4.39
N ARG A 13 -8.69 -6.38 4.56
CA ARG A 13 -7.82 -5.18 4.53
C ARG A 13 -7.54 -4.74 5.94
N VAL A 14 -6.26 -4.55 6.27
CA VAL A 14 -5.82 -4.16 7.61
C VAL A 14 -5.07 -2.84 7.54
N SER A 15 -5.64 -1.82 8.16
CA SER A 15 -4.95 -0.54 8.35
C SER A 15 -4.06 -0.63 9.59
N ILE A 16 -2.76 -0.37 9.43
CA ILE A 16 -1.77 -0.47 10.52
C ILE A 16 -1.32 0.89 11.04
N THR A 17 -1.70 1.98 10.40
CA THR A 17 -1.36 3.34 10.82
C THR A 17 -2.31 4.35 10.16
N ASP A 18 -2.59 5.42 10.85
CA ASP A 18 -3.27 6.60 10.31
C ASP A 18 -2.29 7.57 9.61
N ARG A 19 -0.98 7.46 9.91
CA ARG A 19 0.05 8.38 9.44
C ARG A 19 0.37 8.16 7.97
N CYS A 20 0.50 9.27 7.24
CA CYS A 20 0.90 9.28 5.85
C CYS A 20 1.96 10.38 5.63
N ASN A 21 2.90 10.16 4.74
CA ASN A 21 3.88 11.16 4.32
C ASN A 21 3.38 12.07 3.18
N GLU A 22 2.18 11.82 2.68
CA GLU A 22 1.44 12.68 1.75
C GLU A 22 0.19 13.29 2.42
N ARG A 23 -0.45 14.24 1.73
CA ARG A 23 -1.65 14.96 2.17
C ARG A 23 -2.60 15.13 1.00
N CYS A 24 -3.03 13.99 0.42
CA CYS A 24 -3.94 14.02 -0.73
C CYS A 24 -5.24 14.73 -0.38
N ASN A 25 -5.60 15.70 -1.20
CA ASN A 25 -6.70 16.63 -0.93
C ASN A 25 -8.09 15.99 -0.92
N TYR A 26 -8.22 14.79 -1.49
CA TYR A 26 -9.45 13.98 -1.45
C TYR A 26 -9.48 12.96 -0.30
N CYS A 27 -8.33 12.72 0.35
CA CYS A 27 -8.20 11.69 1.39
C CYS A 27 -8.09 12.30 2.77
N MET A 28 -7.30 13.37 2.91
CA MET A 28 -6.96 13.94 4.20
C MET A 28 -7.09 15.47 4.15
N PRO A 29 -8.04 16.04 4.88
CA PRO A 29 -8.19 17.49 4.97
C PRO A 29 -6.89 18.15 5.43
N ARG A 30 -6.52 19.27 4.80
CA ARG A 30 -5.27 19.99 5.10
C ARG A 30 -5.18 20.48 6.54
N GLU A 31 -6.36 20.75 7.14
CA GLU A 31 -6.51 21.27 8.50
C GLU A 31 -6.43 20.19 9.58
N LEU A 32 -6.67 18.92 9.24
CA LEU A 32 -6.56 17.80 10.17
C LEU A 32 -5.09 17.41 10.37
N GLN A 33 -4.51 17.83 11.49
CA GLN A 33 -3.13 17.55 11.87
C GLN A 33 -3.01 16.63 13.08
N GLU A 34 -4.11 16.20 13.65
CA GLU A 34 -4.10 15.31 14.81
C GLU A 34 -4.12 13.84 14.36
N TRP A 35 -3.01 13.19 14.63
CA TRP A 35 -2.88 11.75 14.52
C TRP A 35 -3.39 11.08 15.78
N LEU A 36 -3.95 9.90 15.65
CA LEU A 36 -4.28 9.10 16.82
C LEU A 36 -3.04 8.92 17.72
N PRO A 37 -3.19 8.97 19.04
CA PRO A 37 -2.18 8.54 19.97
C PRO A 37 -1.68 7.14 19.62
N ARG A 38 -0.39 6.87 19.86
CA ARG A 38 0.20 5.59 19.45
C ARG A 38 -0.41 4.38 20.16
N ASP A 39 -0.89 4.57 21.35
CA ASP A 39 -1.53 3.58 22.21
C ASP A 39 -2.98 3.27 21.79
N GLU A 40 -3.58 4.12 20.96
CA GLU A 40 -4.88 3.86 20.33
C GLU A 40 -4.77 3.06 19.02
N ILE A 41 -3.55 2.92 18.48
CA ILE A 41 -3.30 2.11 17.29
C ILE A 41 -2.82 0.73 17.72
N LEU A 42 -3.49 -0.31 17.25
CA LEU A 42 -3.11 -1.70 17.56
C LEU A 42 -1.63 -1.96 17.33
N SER A 43 -1.01 -2.68 18.25
CA SER A 43 0.33 -3.22 18.07
C SER A 43 0.37 -4.22 16.90
N TYR A 44 1.56 -4.61 16.47
CA TYR A 44 1.70 -5.63 15.44
C TYR A 44 1.25 -7.00 15.96
N GLU A 45 1.50 -7.31 17.21
CA GLU A 45 1.09 -8.53 17.88
C GLU A 45 -0.44 -8.67 17.94
N GLU A 46 -1.13 -7.60 18.32
CA GLU A 46 -2.60 -7.54 18.32
C GLU A 46 -3.16 -7.68 16.91
N THR A 47 -2.55 -6.98 15.94
CA THR A 47 -2.95 -7.07 14.53
C THR A 47 -2.76 -8.50 14.00
N LEU A 48 -1.63 -9.15 14.27
CA LEU A 48 -1.39 -10.55 13.89
C LEU A 48 -2.39 -11.51 14.56
N ARG A 49 -2.77 -11.24 15.82
CA ARG A 49 -3.82 -12.02 16.50
C ARG A 49 -5.16 -11.92 15.76
N LEU A 50 -5.55 -10.71 15.35
CA LEU A 50 -6.78 -10.51 14.57
C LEU A 50 -6.73 -11.19 13.21
N ILE A 51 -5.58 -11.16 12.53
CA ILE A 51 -5.39 -11.87 11.25
C ILE A 51 -5.52 -13.38 11.43
N ARG A 52 -4.98 -13.96 12.52
CA ARG A 52 -5.16 -15.41 12.83
C ARG A 52 -6.63 -15.77 13.02
N ILE A 53 -7.36 -14.99 13.83
CA ILE A 53 -8.80 -15.19 14.02
C ILE A 53 -9.55 -15.11 12.69
N ALA A 54 -9.21 -14.15 11.84
CA ALA A 54 -9.82 -14.02 10.52
C ALA A 54 -9.48 -15.22 9.61
N ALA A 55 -8.26 -15.75 9.68
CA ALA A 55 -7.86 -16.95 8.94
C ALA A 55 -8.65 -18.17 9.38
N ASP A 56 -8.83 -18.37 10.69
CA ASP A 56 -9.68 -19.46 11.26
C ASP A 56 -11.14 -19.36 10.80
N LEU A 57 -11.61 -18.12 10.51
CA LEU A 57 -12.93 -17.87 9.94
C LEU A 57 -13.00 -17.99 8.41
N GLY A 58 -11.89 -18.36 7.74
CA GLY A 58 -11.82 -18.62 6.30
C GLY A 58 -11.33 -17.45 5.44
N VAL A 59 -10.74 -16.40 6.03
CA VAL A 59 -10.00 -15.40 5.27
C VAL A 59 -8.69 -16.02 4.78
N THR A 60 -8.42 -15.85 3.48
CA THR A 60 -7.23 -16.39 2.81
C THR A 60 -6.33 -15.32 2.20
N LYS A 61 -6.83 -14.10 2.09
CA LYS A 61 -6.12 -12.98 1.48
C LYS A 61 -6.05 -11.81 2.44
N VAL A 62 -4.85 -11.28 2.65
CA VAL A 62 -4.61 -10.11 3.50
C VAL A 62 -3.98 -9.00 2.66
N ARG A 63 -4.46 -7.78 2.86
CA ARG A 63 -3.84 -6.57 2.30
C ARG A 63 -3.56 -5.57 3.41
N VAL A 64 -2.29 -5.31 3.61
CA VAL A 64 -1.83 -4.28 4.55
C VAL A 64 -1.98 -2.90 3.90
N THR A 65 -2.52 -1.97 4.66
CA THR A 65 -2.75 -0.58 4.27
C THR A 65 -2.61 0.33 5.50
N GLY A 66 -3.07 1.57 5.39
CA GLY A 66 -3.04 2.56 6.47
C GLY A 66 -3.30 3.93 5.90
N GLY A 67 -2.70 4.95 6.48
CA GLY A 67 -2.30 6.13 5.75
C GLY A 67 -1.24 5.70 4.74
N GLU A 68 0.05 5.74 5.10
CA GLU A 68 1.09 5.06 4.33
C GLU A 68 1.75 3.99 5.23
N PRO A 69 1.51 2.68 4.96
CA PRO A 69 1.98 1.61 5.83
C PRO A 69 3.51 1.55 5.95
N LEU A 70 4.24 1.95 4.90
CA LEU A 70 5.71 1.92 4.88
C LEU A 70 6.36 3.01 5.75
N THR A 71 5.57 3.92 6.32
CA THR A 71 6.05 4.88 7.34
C THR A 71 6.15 4.26 8.72
N ARG A 72 5.39 3.19 9.01
CA ARG A 72 5.41 2.53 10.32
C ARG A 72 6.72 1.75 10.50
N ARG A 73 7.38 1.96 11.64
CA ARG A 73 8.65 1.27 11.97
C ARG A 73 8.44 -0.25 11.95
N ASN A 74 9.46 -1.01 11.55
CA ASN A 74 9.49 -2.47 11.56
C ASN A 74 8.35 -3.12 10.75
N VAL A 75 7.81 -2.42 9.75
CA VAL A 75 6.74 -2.94 8.90
C VAL A 75 7.15 -4.22 8.15
N VAL A 76 8.42 -4.33 7.75
CA VAL A 76 8.96 -5.53 7.07
C VAL A 76 8.90 -6.75 8.00
N ASP A 77 9.25 -6.59 9.26
CA ASP A 77 9.21 -7.70 10.24
C ASP A 77 7.75 -8.13 10.49
N PHE A 78 6.85 -7.17 10.61
CA PHE A 78 5.42 -7.44 10.74
C PHE A 78 4.87 -8.22 9.55
N VAL A 79 5.11 -7.77 8.31
CA VAL A 79 4.56 -8.45 7.13
C VAL A 79 5.16 -9.83 6.92
N ARG A 80 6.40 -10.07 7.35
CA ARG A 80 7.07 -11.39 7.31
C ARG A 80 6.36 -12.45 8.16
N GLU A 81 5.63 -12.05 9.19
CA GLU A 81 4.88 -12.96 10.05
C GLU A 81 3.54 -13.39 9.46
N ILE A 82 2.97 -12.60 8.53
CA ILE A 82 1.62 -12.87 7.99
C ILE A 82 1.57 -14.16 7.15
N PRO A 83 2.51 -14.44 6.22
CA PRO A 83 2.49 -15.68 5.44
C PRO A 83 2.69 -16.95 6.27
N LYS A 84 3.19 -16.83 7.50
CA LYS A 84 3.36 -17.97 8.44
C LYS A 84 2.04 -18.39 9.10
N ILE A 85 0.99 -17.57 8.99
CA ILE A 85 -0.33 -17.85 9.56
C ILE A 85 -1.02 -18.92 8.69
N PRO A 86 -1.39 -20.09 9.25
CA PRO A 86 -2.10 -21.12 8.51
C PRO A 86 -3.39 -20.58 7.88
N GLY A 87 -3.64 -20.95 6.63
CA GLY A 87 -4.82 -20.49 5.88
C GLY A 87 -4.63 -19.20 5.09
N ILE A 88 -3.63 -18.39 5.39
CA ILE A 88 -3.32 -17.20 4.57
C ILE A 88 -2.52 -17.64 3.33
N MET A 89 -3.07 -17.36 2.16
CA MET A 89 -2.54 -17.75 0.84
C MET A 89 -1.99 -16.59 0.06
N SER A 90 -2.41 -15.36 0.37
CA SER A 90 -2.00 -14.16 -0.39
C SER A 90 -1.84 -12.96 0.53
N LEU A 91 -0.70 -12.28 0.36
CA LEU A 91 -0.36 -11.04 1.03
C LEU A 91 -0.08 -9.94 0.02
N GLY A 92 -0.76 -8.81 0.17
CA GLY A 92 -0.54 -7.61 -0.62
C GLY A 92 -0.36 -6.38 0.24
N ILE A 93 0.18 -5.32 -0.35
CA ILE A 93 0.30 -4.00 0.28
C ILE A 93 -0.31 -2.94 -0.63
N SER A 94 -1.01 -1.96 -0.03
CA SER A 94 -1.37 -0.71 -0.70
C SER A 94 -0.48 0.40 -0.16
N THR A 95 0.19 1.11 -1.04
CA THR A 95 1.18 2.14 -0.73
C THR A 95 1.13 3.29 -1.74
N ASN A 96 1.61 4.47 -1.36
CA ASN A 96 1.85 5.56 -2.29
C ASN A 96 3.17 5.40 -3.08
N GLY A 97 3.95 4.36 -2.80
CA GLY A 97 5.15 4.01 -3.53
C GLY A 97 6.41 4.81 -3.19
N THR A 98 6.27 5.96 -2.55
CA THR A 98 7.38 6.92 -2.32
C THR A 98 8.51 6.39 -1.44
N LEU A 99 8.29 5.30 -0.71
CA LEU A 99 9.25 4.71 0.22
C LEU A 99 9.81 3.36 -0.27
N LEU A 100 9.45 2.89 -1.46
CA LEU A 100 9.88 1.59 -1.98
C LEU A 100 11.38 1.53 -2.27
N THR A 101 12.01 2.66 -2.58
CA THR A 101 13.47 2.78 -2.76
C THR A 101 14.24 2.97 -1.47
N ARG A 102 13.56 3.19 -0.33
CA ARG A 102 14.24 3.40 0.96
C ARG A 102 15.08 2.17 1.33
N GLU A 103 16.34 2.38 1.67
CA GLU A 103 17.19 1.32 2.22
C GLU A 103 16.66 0.79 3.55
N THR A 104 16.59 -0.53 3.68
CA THR A 104 16.25 -1.28 4.90
C THR A 104 17.46 -1.92 5.52
N ALA A 105 18.45 -2.28 4.69
CA ALA A 105 19.78 -2.76 5.03
C ALA A 105 20.75 -2.37 3.92
N PRO A 106 22.08 -2.44 4.10
CA PRO A 106 23.04 -2.12 3.03
C PRO A 106 22.75 -2.88 1.74
N GLY A 107 22.47 -2.15 0.67
CA GLY A 107 22.14 -2.70 -0.65
C GLY A 107 20.74 -3.35 -0.78
N GLN A 108 19.89 -3.26 0.23
CA GLN A 108 18.53 -3.81 0.19
C GLN A 108 17.49 -2.68 0.23
N THR A 109 16.69 -2.54 -0.81
CA THR A 109 15.58 -1.60 -0.84
C THR A 109 14.36 -2.11 -0.06
N MET A 110 13.46 -1.21 0.32
CA MET A 110 12.16 -1.57 0.90
C MET A 110 11.38 -2.52 -0.02
N ALA A 111 11.38 -2.28 -1.34
CA ALA A 111 10.72 -3.16 -2.30
C ALA A 111 11.26 -4.60 -2.22
N THR A 112 12.58 -4.78 -2.24
CA THR A 112 13.23 -6.09 -2.11
C THR A 112 12.90 -6.74 -0.76
N ALA A 113 13.02 -5.99 0.35
CA ALA A 113 12.73 -6.50 1.69
C ALA A 113 11.26 -6.98 1.83
N LEU A 114 10.30 -6.27 1.23
CA LEU A 114 8.89 -6.66 1.23
C LEU A 114 8.67 -7.93 0.40
N ARG A 115 9.30 -8.04 -0.77
CA ARG A 115 9.21 -9.24 -1.63
C ARG A 115 9.75 -10.47 -0.90
N GLU A 116 10.92 -10.36 -0.28
CA GLU A 116 11.53 -11.40 0.56
C GLU A 116 10.71 -11.75 1.81
N ALA A 117 9.99 -10.78 2.36
CA ALA A 117 9.05 -11.01 3.46
C ALA A 117 7.76 -11.74 3.04
N GLY A 118 7.59 -12.07 1.75
CA GLY A 118 6.45 -12.84 1.25
C GLY A 118 5.30 -11.98 0.71
N VAL A 119 5.49 -10.68 0.51
CA VAL A 119 4.50 -9.84 -0.19
C VAL A 119 4.48 -10.21 -1.67
N GLN A 120 3.30 -10.56 -2.19
CA GLN A 120 3.11 -11.03 -3.56
C GLN A 120 2.62 -9.93 -4.49
N SER A 121 1.88 -8.95 -3.97
CA SER A 121 1.26 -7.91 -4.79
C SER A 121 1.34 -6.52 -4.17
N LEU A 122 1.57 -5.53 -5.02
CA LEU A 122 1.54 -4.12 -4.65
C LEU A 122 0.39 -3.40 -5.38
N ASN A 123 -0.36 -2.58 -4.64
CA ASN A 123 -1.21 -1.55 -5.22
C ASN A 123 -0.53 -0.21 -4.93
N ILE A 124 -0.04 0.45 -5.97
CA ILE A 124 0.66 1.74 -5.85
C ILE A 124 -0.29 2.84 -6.31
N SER A 125 -0.45 3.87 -5.49
CA SER A 125 -1.30 5.02 -5.82
C SER A 125 -0.53 5.99 -6.71
N LEU A 126 -1.09 6.31 -7.89
CA LEU A 126 -0.54 7.30 -8.81
C LEU A 126 -1.69 7.92 -9.61
N ASP A 127 -2.05 9.17 -9.29
CA ASP A 127 -3.21 9.85 -9.86
C ASP A 127 -2.89 10.63 -11.15
N THR A 128 -1.60 10.84 -11.44
CA THR A 128 -1.11 11.62 -12.58
C THR A 128 0.37 11.35 -12.85
N LEU A 129 0.78 11.47 -14.11
CA LEU A 129 2.17 11.49 -14.54
C LEU A 129 2.75 12.92 -14.61
N ASP A 130 1.91 13.94 -14.44
CA ASP A 130 2.35 15.33 -14.38
C ASP A 130 2.80 15.66 -12.94
N ARG A 131 4.08 16.09 -12.80
CA ARG A 131 4.70 16.41 -11.50
C ARG A 131 4.00 17.54 -10.77
N HIS A 132 3.58 18.58 -11.50
CA HIS A 132 2.95 19.75 -10.89
C HIS A 132 1.58 19.38 -10.35
N LEU A 133 0.78 18.69 -11.16
CA LEU A 133 -0.53 18.19 -10.76
C LEU A 133 -0.44 17.18 -9.60
N TYR A 134 0.59 16.31 -9.62
CA TYR A 134 0.86 15.41 -8.49
C TYR A 134 1.05 16.19 -7.18
N SER A 135 1.91 17.23 -7.22
CA SER A 135 2.15 18.06 -6.03
C SER A 135 0.89 18.79 -5.55
N GLN A 136 0.02 19.21 -6.46
CA GLN A 136 -1.26 19.83 -6.12
C GLN A 136 -2.23 18.85 -5.47
N ILE A 137 -2.29 17.60 -5.96
CA ILE A 137 -3.17 16.55 -5.43
C ILE A 137 -2.67 16.05 -4.09
N THR A 138 -1.38 15.69 -4.00
CA THR A 138 -0.81 15.01 -2.83
C THR A 138 -0.29 15.95 -1.75
N GLY A 139 -0.20 17.27 -2.05
CA GLY A 139 0.39 18.27 -1.17
C GLY A 139 1.90 18.10 -0.94
N ARG A 140 2.58 17.27 -1.74
CA ARG A 140 4.02 16.97 -1.66
C ARG A 140 4.62 16.78 -3.05
N ASP A 141 5.84 17.25 -3.24
CA ASP A 141 6.60 17.02 -4.48
C ASP A 141 7.43 15.73 -4.37
N LEU A 142 6.75 14.60 -4.42
CA LEU A 142 7.35 13.26 -4.33
C LEU A 142 7.15 12.44 -5.61
N HIS A 143 6.73 13.07 -6.72
CA HIS A 143 6.42 12.41 -7.98
C HIS A 143 7.57 11.53 -8.50
N ALA A 144 8.80 12.04 -8.53
CA ALA A 144 9.97 11.26 -8.95
C ALA A 144 10.16 10.00 -8.07
N ARG A 145 9.96 10.12 -6.75
CA ARG A 145 10.09 8.99 -5.83
C ARG A 145 9.05 7.90 -6.05
N VAL A 146 7.84 8.24 -6.46
CA VAL A 146 6.83 7.22 -6.81
C VAL A 146 7.26 6.47 -8.05
N LEU A 147 7.73 7.15 -9.10
CA LEU A 147 8.20 6.52 -10.33
C LEU A 147 9.41 5.60 -10.04
N GLU A 148 10.41 6.10 -9.32
CA GLU A 148 11.55 5.28 -8.84
C GLU A 148 11.07 4.08 -7.99
N GLY A 149 10.03 4.26 -7.18
CA GLY A 149 9.42 3.21 -6.37
C GLY A 149 8.75 2.13 -7.23
N ILE A 150 8.11 2.50 -8.33
CA ILE A 150 7.53 1.55 -9.30
C ILE A 150 8.65 0.73 -9.95
N GLU A 151 9.72 1.38 -10.40
CA GLU A 151 10.88 0.71 -10.98
C GLU A 151 11.54 -0.25 -9.97
N ALA A 152 11.69 0.18 -8.71
CA ALA A 152 12.21 -0.67 -7.64
C ALA A 152 11.31 -1.89 -7.38
N ALA A 153 9.99 -1.74 -7.47
CA ALA A 153 9.05 -2.85 -7.36
C ALA A 153 9.19 -3.84 -8.51
N ILE A 154 9.34 -3.36 -9.75
CA ILE A 154 9.58 -4.18 -10.93
C ILE A 154 10.89 -4.94 -10.76
N ALA A 155 11.96 -4.24 -10.41
CA ALA A 155 13.30 -4.83 -10.22
C ALA A 155 13.33 -5.87 -9.07
N ALA A 156 12.49 -5.70 -8.03
CA ALA A 156 12.34 -6.66 -6.94
C ALA A 156 11.56 -7.93 -7.33
N GLY A 157 11.02 -8.02 -8.56
CA GLY A 157 10.33 -9.19 -9.07
C GLY A 157 8.93 -9.39 -8.49
N PHE A 158 8.17 -8.31 -8.28
CA PHE A 158 6.74 -8.44 -7.94
C PHE A 158 5.94 -8.88 -9.16
N ASP A 159 5.23 -10.01 -9.04
CA ASP A 159 4.42 -10.59 -10.11
C ASP A 159 3.16 -9.75 -10.41
N GLN A 160 2.68 -9.00 -9.42
CA GLN A 160 1.47 -8.20 -9.51
C GLN A 160 1.70 -6.80 -8.95
N ILE A 161 1.90 -5.85 -9.84
CA ILE A 161 1.90 -4.42 -9.53
C ILE A 161 0.67 -3.80 -10.18
N LYS A 162 -0.18 -3.15 -9.38
CA LYS A 162 -1.35 -2.41 -9.85
C LYS A 162 -1.18 -0.94 -9.54
N LEU A 163 -1.43 -0.08 -10.51
CA LEU A 163 -1.58 1.34 -10.27
C LEU A 163 -3.05 1.65 -9.96
N ASN A 164 -3.28 2.35 -8.87
CA ASN A 164 -4.59 2.88 -8.50
C ASN A 164 -4.58 4.39 -8.72
N ALA A 165 -5.52 4.89 -9.51
CA ALA A 165 -5.72 6.31 -9.73
C ALA A 165 -7.14 6.73 -9.31
N VAL A 166 -7.24 7.81 -8.55
CA VAL A 166 -8.51 8.47 -8.25
C VAL A 166 -8.75 9.54 -9.30
N LEU A 167 -9.70 9.29 -10.19
CA LEU A 167 -10.07 10.28 -11.20
C LEU A 167 -11.04 11.31 -10.62
N MET A 168 -10.67 12.57 -10.73
CA MET A 168 -11.40 13.73 -10.20
C MET A 168 -11.80 14.66 -11.36
N ARG A 169 -13.11 14.84 -11.52
CA ARG A 169 -13.67 15.69 -12.59
C ARG A 169 -13.09 17.10 -12.56
N GLY A 170 -12.66 17.59 -13.72
CA GLY A 170 -12.07 18.92 -13.90
C GLY A 170 -10.67 19.04 -13.30
N ARG A 171 -9.99 17.93 -12.97
CA ARG A 171 -8.64 17.96 -12.36
C ARG A 171 -7.63 17.08 -13.08
N ASN A 172 -7.87 15.76 -13.15
CA ASN A 172 -6.91 14.81 -13.70
C ASN A 172 -7.52 13.80 -14.68
N GLU A 173 -8.69 14.05 -15.21
CA GLU A 173 -9.37 13.19 -16.19
C GLU A 173 -8.50 12.95 -17.43
N GLU A 174 -7.76 13.98 -17.86
CA GLU A 174 -6.84 13.92 -19.01
C GLU A 174 -5.64 13.00 -18.75
N GLN A 175 -5.39 12.62 -17.52
CA GLN A 175 -4.30 11.70 -17.15
C GLN A 175 -4.66 10.23 -17.36
N LEU A 176 -5.92 9.89 -17.60
CA LEU A 176 -6.35 8.51 -17.76
C LEU A 176 -5.62 7.81 -18.90
N VAL A 177 -5.58 8.42 -20.08
CA VAL A 177 -4.91 7.83 -21.25
C VAL A 177 -3.41 7.72 -21.04
N PRO A 178 -2.68 8.79 -20.61
CA PRO A 178 -1.26 8.67 -20.27
C PRO A 178 -0.95 7.59 -19.23
N LEU A 179 -1.79 7.41 -18.19
CA LEU A 179 -1.60 6.37 -17.19
C LEU A 179 -1.77 4.96 -17.77
N ILE A 180 -2.77 4.76 -18.65
CA ILE A 180 -2.96 3.47 -19.35
C ILE A 180 -1.76 3.16 -20.25
N GLU A 181 -1.27 4.14 -21.01
CA GLU A 181 -0.08 3.97 -21.86
C GLU A 181 1.18 3.69 -21.02
N PHE A 182 1.31 4.32 -19.85
CA PHE A 182 2.43 4.10 -18.93
C PHE A 182 2.48 2.64 -18.45
N VAL A 183 1.35 2.05 -18.05
CA VAL A 183 1.32 0.65 -17.59
C VAL A 183 1.38 -0.36 -18.73
N GLY A 184 1.02 0.01 -19.93
CA GLY A 184 1.08 -0.84 -21.13
C GLY A 184 2.48 -0.94 -21.76
N ARG A 185 3.46 -0.19 -21.27
CA ARG A 185 4.85 -0.29 -21.79
C ARG A 185 5.48 -1.59 -21.32
N PRO A 186 6.13 -2.35 -22.24
CA PRO A 186 6.95 -3.48 -21.81
C PRO A 186 8.09 -3.00 -20.91
N ALA A 187 8.32 -3.74 -19.83
CA ALA A 187 9.40 -3.50 -18.88
C ALA A 187 10.77 -3.80 -19.53
#